data_5917b477dac2d33324dc0ae4010857af
#
_entry.id   5917b477dac2d33324dc0ae4010857af
#
_cell.length_a   1.000
_cell.length_b   1.000
_cell.length_c   1.000
_cell.angle_alpha   90.00
_cell.angle_beta   90.00
_cell.angle_gamma   90.00
#
_symmetry.space_group_name_H-M   'P 1'
#
loop_
_entity.id
_entity.type
_entity.pdbx_description
1 polymer ?
#
loop_
_entity_poly.entity_id
_entity_poly.type
_entity_poly.pdbx_seq_one_letter_code
_entity_poly.pdbx_strand_id
1 'polypeptide(L)'
;MKERIRNNVYMTVCGLLLYLGSVWLSRSYHLPSDIAFGCFFAAYLLAGYSVFQKIAEHFLEKFFLDGNVLLVITTICAFAVGYYVEAVAVILIFQVGHLIEMITIDRSKRRIRELIDVHAILANKLVDGEEIQVEPSELEKDDRILIRP
;
A
#
# COMPACT_ATOMS: atom_id res chain seq x y z
N MET A 1 2.21 -2.40 -9.65
CA MET A 1 2.25 -1.53 -8.45
C MET A 1 1.35 -0.32 -8.58
N LYS A 2 1.41 0.49 -9.64
CA LYS A 2 0.54 1.67 -9.85
C LYS A 2 -0.98 1.38 -9.81
N GLU A 3 -1.43 0.25 -10.34
CA GLU A 3 -2.85 -0.14 -10.31
C GLU A 3 -3.34 -0.45 -8.89
N ARG A 4 -2.52 -1.13 -8.08
CA ARG A 4 -2.84 -1.45 -6.69
C ARG A 4 -2.99 -0.16 -5.84
N ILE A 5 -2.08 0.81 -6.03
CA ILE A 5 -2.17 2.12 -5.38
C ILE A 5 -3.43 2.85 -5.83
N ARG A 6 -3.74 2.88 -7.12
CA ARG A 6 -4.93 3.53 -7.67
C ARG A 6 -6.22 2.95 -7.10
N ASN A 7 -6.35 1.64 -7.06
CA ASN A 7 -7.52 0.98 -6.50
C ASN A 7 -7.70 1.29 -5.00
N ASN A 8 -6.60 1.25 -4.23
CA ASN A 8 -6.66 1.59 -2.81
C ASN A 8 -7.06 3.06 -2.58
N VAL A 9 -6.57 3.99 -3.41
CA VAL A 9 -6.97 5.40 -3.37
C VAL A 9 -8.46 5.54 -3.64
N TYR A 10 -8.99 4.89 -4.70
CA TYR A 10 -10.42 4.95 -5.01
C TYR A 10 -11.28 4.38 -3.87
N MET A 11 -10.92 3.23 -3.31
CA MET A 11 -11.66 2.63 -2.20
C MET A 11 -11.64 3.51 -0.95
N THR A 12 -10.49 4.10 -0.63
CA THR A 12 -10.36 5.03 0.50
C THR A 12 -11.18 6.30 0.30
N VAL A 13 -11.15 6.89 -0.90
CA VAL A 13 -11.95 8.09 -1.22
C VAL A 13 -13.44 7.78 -1.19
N CYS A 14 -13.88 6.66 -1.75
CA CYS A 14 -15.28 6.23 -1.67
C CYS A 14 -15.71 5.99 -0.22
N GLY A 15 -14.88 5.31 0.58
CA GLY A 15 -15.13 5.11 2.00
C GLY A 15 -15.25 6.42 2.77
N LEU A 16 -14.38 7.39 2.49
CA LEU A 16 -14.41 8.72 3.08
C LEU A 16 -15.68 9.49 2.72
N LEU A 17 -16.07 9.45 1.44
CA LEU A 17 -17.30 10.13 0.98
C LEU A 17 -18.55 9.51 1.62
N LEU A 18 -18.63 8.19 1.70
CA LEU A 18 -19.71 7.49 2.39
C LEU A 18 -19.73 7.81 3.88
N TYR A 19 -18.58 7.85 4.54
CA TYR A 19 -18.48 8.23 5.94
C TYR A 19 -18.99 9.64 6.18
N LEU A 20 -18.53 10.63 5.41
CA LEU A 20 -18.98 12.00 5.54
C LEU A 20 -20.49 12.15 5.25
N GLY A 21 -20.98 11.44 4.23
CA GLY A 21 -22.41 11.35 3.92
C GLY A 21 -23.23 10.76 5.05
N SER A 22 -22.74 9.66 5.66
CA SER A 22 -23.41 9.00 6.80
C SER A 22 -23.44 9.88 8.04
N VAL A 23 -22.36 10.60 8.34
CA VAL A 23 -22.29 11.55 9.46
C VAL A 23 -23.27 12.71 9.23
N TRP A 24 -23.25 13.28 8.02
CA TRP A 24 -24.15 14.37 7.68
C TRP A 24 -25.63 13.97 7.74
N LEU A 25 -25.93 12.79 7.20
CA LEU A 25 -27.29 12.24 7.17
C LEU A 25 -27.79 11.90 8.59
N SER A 26 -26.95 11.28 9.41
CA SER A 26 -27.25 10.95 10.81
C SER A 26 -27.53 12.22 11.64
N ARG A 27 -26.77 13.30 11.35
CA ARG A 27 -26.95 14.57 12.07
C ARG A 27 -28.17 15.37 11.60
N SER A 28 -28.53 15.28 10.29
CA SER A 28 -29.63 16.06 9.71
C SER A 28 -31.00 15.41 9.89
N TYR A 29 -31.09 14.08 9.86
CA TYR A 29 -32.35 13.36 9.77
C TYR A 29 -32.68 12.45 10.95
N HIS A 30 -31.87 12.44 12.03
CA HIS A 30 -32.08 11.55 13.20
C HIS A 30 -32.43 10.12 12.76
N LEU A 31 -31.56 9.53 11.92
CA LEU A 31 -31.79 8.19 11.36
C LEU A 31 -32.00 7.13 12.46
N PRO A 32 -32.90 6.18 12.22
CA PRO A 32 -32.99 4.98 13.08
C PRO A 32 -31.63 4.32 13.20
N SER A 33 -31.33 3.80 14.39
CA SER A 33 -30.03 3.17 14.72
C SER A 33 -29.60 2.09 13.70
N ASP A 34 -30.57 1.33 13.17
CA ASP A 34 -30.31 0.23 12.25
C ASP A 34 -29.83 0.72 10.87
N ILE A 35 -30.42 1.82 10.36
CA ILE A 35 -30.00 2.39 9.07
C ILE A 35 -28.64 3.09 9.23
N ALA A 36 -28.42 3.80 10.33
CA ALA A 36 -27.13 4.40 10.64
C ALA A 36 -26.05 3.34 10.74
N PHE A 37 -26.28 2.24 11.46
CA PHE A 37 -25.37 1.10 11.52
C PHE A 37 -25.01 0.56 10.13
N GLY A 38 -25.99 0.33 9.26
CA GLY A 38 -25.77 -0.18 7.91
C GLY A 38 -24.90 0.75 7.07
N CYS A 39 -25.14 2.08 7.12
CA CYS A 39 -24.34 3.07 6.40
C CYS A 39 -22.88 3.13 6.90
N PHE A 40 -22.67 3.16 8.22
CA PHE A 40 -21.33 3.16 8.81
C PHE A 40 -20.62 1.84 8.57
N PHE A 41 -21.32 0.72 8.62
CA PHE A 41 -20.74 -0.60 8.33
C PHE A 41 -20.29 -0.72 6.86
N ALA A 42 -21.09 -0.22 5.92
CA ALA A 42 -20.68 -0.15 4.51
C ALA A 42 -19.44 0.72 4.30
N ALA A 43 -19.40 1.90 4.93
CA ALA A 43 -18.22 2.78 4.90
C ALA A 43 -16.98 2.11 5.51
N TYR A 44 -17.15 1.36 6.61
CA TYR A 44 -16.10 0.59 7.26
C TYR A 44 -15.50 -0.50 6.36
N LEU A 45 -16.35 -1.27 5.67
CA LEU A 45 -15.89 -2.32 4.75
C LEU A 45 -15.13 -1.75 3.56
N LEU A 46 -15.61 -0.64 2.99
CA LEU A 46 -14.92 0.01 1.87
C LEU A 46 -13.60 0.65 2.30
N ALA A 47 -13.60 1.38 3.41
CA ALA A 47 -12.38 1.99 3.94
C ALA A 47 -11.34 0.94 4.36
N GLY A 48 -11.79 -0.15 5.00
CA GLY A 48 -10.94 -1.23 5.51
C GLY A 48 -10.52 -2.27 4.48
N TYR A 49 -10.98 -2.18 3.24
CA TYR A 49 -10.79 -3.23 2.22
C TYR A 49 -9.33 -3.70 2.10
N SER A 50 -8.36 -2.78 2.02
CA SER A 50 -6.94 -3.12 1.91
C SER A 50 -6.36 -3.73 3.19
N VAL A 51 -6.90 -3.37 4.35
CA VAL A 51 -6.52 -3.95 5.65
C VAL A 51 -7.00 -5.39 5.72
N PHE A 52 -8.25 -5.64 5.33
CA PHE A 52 -8.82 -7.00 5.30
C PHE A 52 -8.11 -7.91 4.31
N GLN A 53 -7.74 -7.40 3.12
CA GLN A 53 -6.93 -8.17 2.16
C GLN A 53 -5.59 -8.59 2.76
N LYS A 54 -4.86 -7.68 3.42
CA LYS A 54 -3.59 -7.99 4.06
C LYS A 54 -3.74 -9.04 5.15
N ILE A 55 -4.76 -8.90 5.99
CA ILE A 55 -5.04 -9.90 7.03
C ILE A 55 -5.31 -11.26 6.39
N ALA A 56 -6.11 -11.32 5.34
CA ALA A 56 -6.44 -12.56 4.65
C ALA A 56 -5.20 -13.20 3.99
N GLU A 57 -4.32 -12.40 3.38
CA GLU A 57 -3.07 -12.87 2.76
C GLU A 57 -2.09 -13.43 3.81
N HIS A 58 -1.97 -12.79 4.98
CA HIS A 58 -1.01 -13.19 6.02
C HIS A 58 -1.57 -14.20 7.04
N PHE A 59 -2.89 -14.36 7.11
CA PHE A 59 -3.53 -15.31 8.04
C PHE A 59 -3.13 -16.76 7.80
N LEU A 60 -2.74 -17.09 6.56
CA LEU A 60 -2.32 -18.42 6.15
C LEU A 60 -0.83 -18.70 6.42
N GLU A 61 -0.01 -17.66 6.61
CA GLU A 61 1.45 -17.86 6.71
C GLU A 61 1.98 -17.79 8.14
N LYS A 62 1.45 -16.92 8.98
CA LYS A 62 1.83 -16.80 10.41
C LYS A 62 0.73 -16.13 11.20
N PHE A 63 0.23 -16.80 12.22
CA PHE A 63 -0.63 -16.22 13.25
C PHE A 63 0.20 -15.22 14.08
N PHE A 64 0.45 -14.05 13.53
CA PHE A 64 1.17 -12.98 14.22
C PHE A 64 0.18 -11.85 14.51
N LEU A 65 0.17 -11.39 15.77
CA LEU A 65 -0.53 -10.17 16.18
C LEU A 65 0.11 -8.97 15.49
N ASP A 66 -0.25 -8.76 14.22
CA ASP A 66 0.14 -7.57 13.46
C ASP A 66 -0.76 -6.39 13.81
N GLY A 67 -0.25 -5.16 13.67
CA GLY A 67 -1.00 -3.93 13.91
C GLY A 67 -2.32 -3.85 13.14
N ASN A 68 -2.41 -4.48 11.97
CA ASN A 68 -3.65 -4.58 11.19
C ASN A 68 -4.73 -5.43 11.91
N VAL A 69 -4.33 -6.54 12.52
CA VAL A 69 -5.24 -7.41 13.29
C VAL A 69 -5.75 -6.70 14.53
N LEU A 70 -4.84 -6.02 15.26
CA LEU A 70 -5.20 -5.24 16.44
C LEU A 70 -6.16 -4.10 16.09
N LEU A 71 -5.92 -3.40 14.96
CA LEU A 71 -6.82 -2.36 14.46
C LEU A 71 -8.23 -2.90 14.21
N VAL A 72 -8.36 -4.05 13.53
CA VAL A 72 -9.65 -4.65 13.23
C VAL A 72 -10.36 -5.09 14.50
N ILE A 73 -9.68 -5.72 15.44
CA ILE A 73 -10.25 -6.11 16.74
C ILE A 73 -10.78 -4.87 17.47
N THR A 74 -9.99 -3.82 17.57
CA THR A 74 -10.36 -2.58 18.26
C THR A 74 -11.57 -1.92 17.62
N THR A 75 -11.62 -1.84 16.30
CA THR A 75 -12.76 -1.24 15.58
C THR A 75 -14.01 -2.09 15.65
N ILE A 76 -13.92 -3.43 15.65
CA ILE A 76 -15.06 -4.32 15.90
C ILE A 76 -15.61 -4.11 17.31
N CYS A 77 -14.73 -4.01 18.33
CA CYS A 77 -15.17 -3.71 19.69
C CYS A 77 -15.89 -2.36 19.78
N ALA A 78 -15.40 -1.33 19.07
CA ALA A 78 -16.06 -0.03 19.01
C ALA A 78 -17.45 -0.13 18.37
N PHE A 79 -17.61 -0.91 17.28
CA PHE A 79 -18.91 -1.20 16.69
C PHE A 79 -19.86 -1.91 17.68
N ALA A 80 -19.37 -2.88 18.44
CA ALA A 80 -20.16 -3.63 19.41
C ALA A 80 -20.69 -2.75 20.55
N VAL A 81 -19.95 -1.70 20.92
CA VAL A 81 -20.36 -0.72 21.96
C VAL A 81 -21.22 0.42 21.38
N GLY A 82 -21.37 0.49 20.05
CA GLY A 82 -22.21 1.51 19.40
C GLY A 82 -21.44 2.78 18.93
N TYR A 83 -20.12 2.79 19.03
CA TYR A 83 -19.26 3.89 18.57
C TYR A 83 -18.92 3.74 17.08
N TYR A 84 -19.94 3.79 16.21
CA TYR A 84 -19.79 3.56 14.77
C TYR A 84 -18.96 4.63 14.06
N VAL A 85 -19.18 5.89 14.44
CA VAL A 85 -18.51 7.07 13.86
C VAL A 85 -17.01 6.98 14.13
N GLU A 86 -16.65 6.72 15.37
CA GLU A 86 -15.26 6.62 15.82
C GLU A 86 -14.55 5.43 15.19
N ALA A 87 -15.21 4.28 15.10
CA ALA A 87 -14.65 3.07 14.49
C ALA A 87 -14.27 3.29 13.02
N VAL A 88 -15.18 3.93 12.24
CA VAL A 88 -14.90 4.24 10.83
C VAL A 88 -13.84 5.33 10.70
N ALA A 89 -13.84 6.33 11.57
CA ALA A 89 -12.82 7.37 11.57
C ALA A 89 -11.41 6.79 11.79
N VAL A 90 -11.26 5.87 12.76
CA VAL A 90 -9.97 5.23 13.06
C VAL A 90 -9.45 4.44 11.86
N ILE A 91 -10.28 3.62 11.21
CA ILE A 91 -9.82 2.84 10.05
C ILE A 91 -9.49 3.74 8.84
N LEU A 92 -10.22 4.86 8.66
CA LEU A 92 -9.91 5.84 7.61
C LEU A 92 -8.58 6.53 7.84
N ILE A 93 -8.29 6.99 9.07
CA ILE A 93 -7.01 7.61 9.42
C ILE A 93 -5.87 6.62 9.18
N PHE A 94 -6.03 5.38 9.61
CA PHE A 94 -5.05 4.31 9.36
C PHE A 94 -4.82 4.08 7.86
N GLN A 95 -5.90 4.03 7.09
CA GLN A 95 -5.83 3.84 5.64
C GLN A 95 -5.11 4.98 4.93
N VAL A 96 -5.36 6.22 5.33
CA VAL A 96 -4.63 7.39 4.80
C VAL A 96 -3.13 7.30 5.12
N GLY A 97 -2.78 6.95 6.35
CA GLY A 97 -1.38 6.72 6.74
C GLY A 97 -0.71 5.64 5.88
N HIS A 98 -1.41 4.53 5.66
CA HIS A 98 -0.93 3.44 4.82
C HIS A 98 -0.75 3.84 3.35
N LEU A 99 -1.64 4.67 2.80
CA LEU A 99 -1.48 5.22 1.44
C LEU A 99 -0.24 6.11 1.32
N ILE A 100 0.01 6.96 2.31
CA ILE A 100 1.22 7.81 2.35
C ILE A 100 2.48 6.94 2.39
N GLU A 101 2.48 5.91 3.23
CA GLU A 101 3.57 4.94 3.30
C GLU A 101 3.86 4.29 1.94
N MET A 102 2.83 3.74 1.28
CA MET A 102 2.95 3.10 -0.03
C MET A 102 3.53 4.04 -1.10
N ILE A 103 3.06 5.30 -1.13
CA ILE A 103 3.54 6.31 -2.09
C ILE A 103 5.01 6.66 -1.82
N THR A 104 5.38 6.78 -0.55
CA THR A 104 6.75 7.12 -0.13
C THR A 104 7.73 6.01 -0.49
N ILE A 105 7.36 4.76 -0.21
CA ILE A 105 8.19 3.59 -0.55
C ILE A 105 8.37 3.46 -2.07
N ASP A 106 7.31 3.65 -2.86
CA ASP A 106 7.38 3.56 -4.33
C ASP A 106 8.31 4.64 -4.90
N ARG A 107 8.23 5.86 -4.40
CA ARG A 107 9.13 6.95 -4.79
C ARG A 107 10.60 6.67 -4.43
N SER A 108 10.84 6.15 -3.24
CA SER A 108 12.20 5.82 -2.78
C SER A 108 12.82 4.70 -3.62
N LYS A 109 12.08 3.64 -3.90
CA LYS A 109 12.53 2.53 -4.75
C LYS A 109 12.82 2.98 -6.19
N ARG A 110 12.03 3.91 -6.73
CA ARG A 110 12.26 4.46 -8.06
C ARG A 110 13.56 5.27 -8.13
N ARG A 111 13.83 6.12 -7.14
CA ARG A 111 15.09 6.88 -7.06
C ARG A 111 16.32 5.99 -6.98
N ILE A 112 16.24 4.90 -6.18
CA ILE A 112 17.33 3.92 -6.09
C ILE A 112 17.58 3.26 -7.45
N ARG A 113 16.53 2.87 -8.18
CA ARG A 113 16.67 2.31 -9.53
C ARG A 113 17.29 3.31 -10.53
N GLU A 114 16.85 4.56 -10.51
CA GLU A 114 17.41 5.61 -11.34
C GLU A 114 18.91 5.84 -11.06
N LEU A 115 19.34 5.69 -9.81
CA LEU A 115 20.77 5.78 -9.44
C LEU A 115 21.58 4.55 -9.89
N ILE A 116 20.98 3.37 -9.91
CA ILE A 116 21.63 2.14 -10.38
C ILE A 116 21.71 2.13 -11.91
N ASP A 117 20.67 2.60 -12.61
CA ASP A 117 20.67 2.68 -14.08
C ASP A 117 21.66 3.72 -14.61
N VAL A 118 21.96 4.78 -13.86
CA VAL A 118 22.99 5.79 -14.24
C VAL A 118 24.41 5.25 -14.10
N HIS A 119 24.62 4.26 -13.24
CA HIS A 119 25.83 3.45 -13.24
C HIS A 119 25.61 2.25 -14.16
N ALA A 120 25.52 2.49 -15.47
CA ALA A 120 25.75 1.45 -16.44
C ALA A 120 27.07 0.78 -16.05
N ILE A 121 26.97 -0.46 -15.54
CA ILE A 121 28.15 -1.25 -15.17
C ILE A 121 28.87 -1.46 -16.50
N LEU A 122 29.82 -0.58 -16.82
CA LEU A 122 30.68 -0.75 -17.98
C LEU A 122 31.44 -2.05 -17.74
N ALA A 123 31.35 -2.95 -18.69
CA ALA A 123 32.14 -4.17 -18.65
C ALA A 123 33.55 -3.86 -19.16
N ASN A 124 34.56 -4.30 -18.41
CA ASN A 124 35.94 -4.20 -18.90
C ASN A 124 36.21 -5.39 -19.82
N LYS A 125 36.19 -5.15 -21.14
CA LYS A 125 36.56 -6.11 -22.18
C LYS A 125 38.07 -6.07 -22.41
N LEU A 126 38.69 -7.22 -22.46
CA LEU A 126 40.11 -7.32 -22.77
C LEU A 126 40.27 -7.56 -24.28
N VAL A 127 40.83 -6.54 -25.00
CA VAL A 127 41.12 -6.64 -26.43
C VAL A 127 42.65 -6.43 -26.61
N ASP A 128 43.31 -7.42 -27.15
CA ASP A 128 44.77 -7.40 -27.41
C ASP A 128 45.65 -7.07 -26.20
N GLY A 129 45.14 -7.33 -24.97
CA GLY A 129 45.85 -7.06 -23.72
C GLY A 129 45.58 -5.70 -23.11
N GLU A 130 44.74 -4.87 -23.75
CA GLU A 130 44.29 -3.57 -23.23
C GLU A 130 42.86 -3.68 -22.70
N GLU A 131 42.59 -2.98 -21.59
CA GLU A 131 41.24 -2.89 -21.01
C GLU A 131 40.44 -1.80 -21.70
N ILE A 132 39.33 -2.16 -22.33
CA ILE A 132 38.37 -1.23 -22.93
C ILE A 132 37.07 -1.32 -22.18
N GLN A 133 36.54 -0.19 -21.73
CA GLN A 133 35.20 -0.14 -21.12
C GLN A 133 34.14 -0.10 -22.21
N VAL A 134 33.29 -1.12 -22.23
CA VAL A 134 32.20 -1.26 -23.20
C VAL A 134 30.86 -1.45 -22.47
N GLU A 135 29.78 -1.07 -23.12
CA GLU A 135 28.44 -1.41 -22.58
C GLU A 135 28.21 -2.92 -22.62
N PRO A 136 27.50 -3.50 -21.61
CA PRO A 136 27.19 -4.94 -21.60
C PRO A 136 26.43 -5.42 -22.85
N SER A 137 25.72 -4.53 -23.53
CA SER A 137 25.03 -4.77 -24.80
C SER A 137 25.95 -4.96 -26.00
N GLU A 138 27.20 -4.52 -25.89
CA GLU A 138 28.22 -4.62 -26.94
C GLU A 138 29.13 -5.86 -26.78
N LEU A 139 28.86 -6.68 -25.74
CA LEU A 139 29.60 -7.90 -25.52
C LEU A 139 29.08 -9.01 -26.43
N GLU A 140 29.98 -9.64 -27.16
CA GLU A 140 29.71 -10.80 -27.98
C GLU A 140 30.07 -12.11 -27.25
N LYS A 141 29.52 -13.21 -27.74
CA LYS A 141 29.83 -14.53 -27.20
C LYS A 141 31.31 -14.83 -27.43
N ASP A 142 32.02 -15.22 -26.36
CA ASP A 142 33.46 -15.51 -26.28
C ASP A 142 34.36 -14.29 -26.00
N ASP A 143 33.83 -13.10 -25.74
CA ASP A 143 34.58 -11.95 -25.26
C ASP A 143 35.18 -12.20 -23.86
N ARG A 144 36.43 -11.81 -23.66
CA ARG A 144 37.08 -11.89 -22.34
C ARG A 144 36.77 -10.63 -21.54
N ILE A 145 36.15 -10.82 -20.37
CA ILE A 145 35.80 -9.77 -19.42
C ILE A 145 36.68 -9.86 -18.18
N LEU A 146 37.17 -8.72 -17.71
CA LEU A 146 37.89 -8.62 -16.45
C LEU A 146 36.93 -8.23 -15.33
N ILE A 147 36.74 -9.14 -14.35
CA ILE A 147 35.94 -8.88 -13.15
C ILE A 147 36.91 -8.53 -12.03
N ARG A 148 36.79 -7.31 -11.48
CA ARG A 148 37.54 -6.92 -10.28
C ARG A 148 36.64 -7.09 -9.06
N PRO A 149 37.16 -7.67 -7.94
CA PRO A 149 36.43 -7.81 -6.68
C PRO A 149 36.15 -6.47 -6.01
#